data_5c79756bc7a06b966ddaba145e42c16a
#
_entry.id   5c79756bc7a06b966ddaba145e42c16a
#
_cell.length_a   1.000
_cell.length_b   1.000
_cell.length_c   1.000
_cell.angle_alpha   90.00
_cell.angle_beta   90.00
_cell.angle_gamma   90.00
#
_symmetry.space_group_name_H-M   'P 1'
#
loop_
_entity.id
_entity.type
_entity.pdbx_description
1 polymer ?
#
loop_
_entity_poly.entity_id
_entity_poly.type
_entity_poly.pdbx_seq_one_letter_code
_entity_poly.pdbx_strand_id
1 'polypeptide(L)'
;SPPALRALGSGIVRMNYGVQQEHEWNTLSDEEFRAIVRTEFEANHPAALRFPPRRLRWSENGAWYLRMSTKGWIAPNWPAEFGGMGLAPTKLLIFLEEQERWGIMRFQDHGILMVGPVLMKFGTEAQRRSYLPKILSCEHIWCQGYSEPNAGSDLASLRTRAMQDGEHFVITGQKIWTTLAQDATHMFVLARTNPDAKKQEGISFLLIDMASPGVTVRPIRDIAGHEEFCEVFLDGVRTPASNLVGELNRGWTVAKSLLGFERIHVGSPKLPEYGLQVLAAVAKA
;
A
#
# COMPACT_ATOMS: atom_id res chain seq x y z
N SER A 1 -14.94 22.91 10.33
CA SER A 1 -13.71 23.71 10.41
C SER A 1 -12.75 23.02 11.37
N PRO A 2 -11.51 22.70 10.99
CA PRO A 2 -10.53 22.09 11.88
C PRO A 2 -9.93 23.16 12.84
N PRO A 3 -9.49 22.78 14.04
CA PRO A 3 -8.93 23.72 15.00
C PRO A 3 -7.51 24.16 14.64
N ALA A 4 -7.23 25.42 14.97
CA ALA A 4 -6.05 26.18 14.63
C ALA A 4 -4.74 25.63 15.19
N LEU A 5 -3.70 25.71 14.37
CA LEU A 5 -2.28 25.52 14.71
C LEU A 5 -1.84 26.54 15.79
N ARG A 6 -1.37 26.05 16.95
CA ARG A 6 -0.56 26.87 17.88
C ARG A 6 0.91 26.59 17.59
N ALA A 7 1.62 27.67 17.25
CA ALA A 7 3.07 27.69 17.13
C ALA A 7 3.72 27.50 18.51
N LEU A 8 4.62 26.52 18.62
CA LEU A 8 5.59 26.38 19.71
C LEU A 8 6.99 26.30 19.10
N GLY A 9 7.92 27.06 19.69
CA GLY A 9 9.25 27.34 19.17
C GLY A 9 10.16 26.12 19.01
N SER A 10 11.16 26.28 18.12
CA SER A 10 12.33 25.44 17.80
C SER A 10 12.33 24.02 18.39
N GLY A 11 11.45 23.20 17.94
CA GLY A 11 11.36 21.77 18.18
C GLY A 11 10.74 21.15 16.92
N ILE A 12 11.15 19.96 16.59
CA ILE A 12 10.58 19.15 15.51
C ILE A 12 9.06 19.29 15.55
N VAL A 13 8.47 19.92 14.53
CA VAL A 13 7.01 20.01 14.39
C VAL A 13 6.49 18.59 14.24
N ARG A 14 6.02 17.99 15.32
CA ARG A 14 5.26 16.72 15.26
C ARG A 14 4.02 17.00 14.41
N MET A 15 4.01 16.48 13.21
CA MET A 15 2.83 16.52 12.36
C MET A 15 1.75 15.67 13.02
N ASN A 16 0.66 16.31 13.44
CA ASN A 16 -0.46 15.61 14.05
C ASN A 16 -1.30 14.98 12.94
N TYR A 17 -0.98 13.74 12.57
CA TYR A 17 -1.70 12.95 11.58
C TYR A 17 -3.04 12.38 12.09
N GLY A 18 -3.62 12.97 13.12
CA GLY A 18 -4.90 12.52 13.69
C GLY A 18 -4.75 11.37 14.70
N VAL A 19 -3.55 11.16 15.22
CA VAL A 19 -3.29 10.10 16.21
C VAL A 19 -3.95 10.48 17.53
N GLN A 20 -4.99 9.75 17.89
CA GLN A 20 -5.49 9.70 19.25
C GLN A 20 -4.47 8.91 20.09
N GLN A 21 -3.93 9.57 21.12
CA GLN A 21 -3.07 9.03 22.19
C GLN A 21 -1.88 8.18 21.72
N GLU A 22 -0.69 8.64 22.06
CA GLU A 22 0.51 7.80 22.11
C GLU A 22 0.25 6.68 23.13
N HIS A 23 -0.34 5.59 22.70
CA HIS A 23 -0.31 4.37 23.49
C HIS A 23 1.13 3.88 23.45
N GLU A 24 1.73 3.77 24.62
CA GLU A 24 3.06 3.17 24.78
C GLU A 24 2.97 1.65 24.56
N TRP A 25 2.53 1.23 23.36
CA TRP A 25 2.37 -0.18 23.01
C TRP A 25 3.58 -1.03 23.35
N ASN A 26 4.75 -0.43 23.21
CA ASN A 26 6.02 -1.10 23.44
C ASN A 26 6.37 -1.28 24.92
N THR A 27 5.66 -0.62 25.84
CA THR A 27 5.85 -0.76 27.29
C THR A 27 4.97 -1.85 27.91
N LEU A 28 3.92 -2.26 27.21
CA LEU A 28 3.08 -3.37 27.66
C LEU A 28 3.86 -4.68 27.62
N SER A 29 3.52 -5.63 28.49
CA SER A 29 3.96 -7.01 28.33
C SER A 29 3.42 -7.60 27.02
N ASP A 30 4.03 -8.67 26.53
CA ASP A 30 3.60 -9.34 25.30
C ASP A 30 2.20 -9.95 25.45
N GLU A 31 1.88 -10.46 26.63
CA GLU A 31 0.56 -11.01 26.97
C GLU A 31 -0.52 -9.94 27.00
N GLU A 32 -0.27 -8.79 27.62
CA GLU A 32 -1.21 -7.66 27.66
C GLU A 32 -1.50 -7.14 26.26
N PHE A 33 -0.45 -6.90 25.47
CA PHE A 33 -0.61 -6.42 24.09
C PHE A 33 -1.38 -7.44 23.23
N ARG A 34 -1.05 -8.72 23.34
CA ARG A 34 -1.75 -9.82 22.64
C ARG A 34 -3.22 -9.86 23.01
N ALA A 35 -3.55 -9.74 24.29
CA ALA A 35 -4.94 -9.76 24.77
C ALA A 35 -5.75 -8.58 24.18
N ILE A 36 -5.16 -7.39 24.13
CA ILE A 36 -5.81 -6.20 23.54
C ILE A 36 -6.09 -6.42 22.04
N VAL A 37 -5.08 -6.85 21.27
CA VAL A 37 -5.22 -7.07 19.83
C VAL A 37 -6.22 -8.16 19.53
N ARG A 38 -6.15 -9.28 20.25
CA ARG A 38 -7.07 -10.41 20.15
C ARG A 38 -8.51 -10.00 20.40
N THR A 39 -8.76 -9.30 21.48
CA THR A 39 -10.10 -8.84 21.86
C THR A 39 -10.68 -7.92 20.77
N GLU A 40 -9.88 -7.01 20.24
CA GLU A 40 -10.33 -6.12 19.17
C GLU A 40 -10.72 -6.88 17.91
N PHE A 41 -9.90 -7.83 17.49
CA PHE A 41 -10.15 -8.59 16.26
C PHE A 41 -11.35 -9.53 16.41
N GLU A 42 -11.45 -10.24 17.53
CA GLU A 42 -12.56 -11.17 17.79
C GLU A 42 -13.90 -10.45 17.92
N ALA A 43 -13.91 -9.30 18.58
CA ALA A 43 -15.15 -8.57 18.84
C ALA A 43 -15.66 -7.81 17.61
N ASN A 44 -14.78 -7.40 16.69
CA ASN A 44 -15.12 -6.37 15.69
C ASN A 44 -14.89 -6.77 14.24
N HIS A 45 -14.03 -7.76 13.95
CA HIS A 45 -13.87 -8.22 12.57
C HIS A 45 -15.04 -9.13 12.17
N PRO A 46 -15.72 -8.86 11.04
CA PRO A 46 -16.85 -9.65 10.61
C PRO A 46 -16.50 -11.13 10.39
N ALA A 47 -17.23 -12.04 11.02
CA ALA A 47 -16.97 -13.48 10.91
C ALA A 47 -17.03 -13.97 9.46
N ALA A 48 -17.90 -13.39 8.64
CA ALA A 48 -18.05 -13.74 7.22
C ALA A 48 -16.82 -13.38 6.34
N LEU A 49 -15.93 -12.50 6.84
CA LEU A 49 -14.72 -12.09 6.11
C LEU A 49 -13.47 -12.85 6.56
N ARG A 50 -13.62 -13.84 7.45
CA ARG A 50 -12.49 -14.64 7.93
C ARG A 50 -12.05 -15.66 6.88
N PHE A 51 -10.73 -15.84 6.76
CA PHE A 51 -10.12 -16.81 5.84
C PHE A 51 -10.66 -16.70 4.40
N PRO A 52 -10.73 -15.53 3.81
CA PRO A 52 -11.31 -15.38 2.47
C PRO A 52 -10.48 -16.15 1.44
N PRO A 53 -11.12 -16.83 0.48
CA PRO A 53 -10.42 -17.64 -0.53
C PRO A 53 -9.74 -16.77 -1.62
N ARG A 54 -10.00 -15.49 -1.65
CA ARG A 54 -9.46 -14.50 -2.60
C ARG A 54 -9.24 -13.16 -1.90
N ARG A 55 -8.60 -12.24 -2.59
CA ARG A 55 -8.53 -10.85 -2.11
C ARG A 55 -9.92 -10.20 -2.12
N LEU A 56 -10.22 -9.54 -1.01
CA LEU A 56 -11.49 -8.84 -0.85
C LEU A 56 -11.43 -7.47 -1.56
N ARG A 57 -12.52 -7.11 -2.22
CA ARG A 57 -12.72 -5.80 -2.82
C ARG A 57 -12.92 -4.73 -1.74
N TRP A 58 -12.69 -3.47 -2.08
CA TRP A 58 -12.96 -2.36 -1.17
C TRP A 58 -14.42 -2.35 -0.67
N SER A 59 -15.37 -2.65 -1.53
CA SER A 59 -16.78 -2.75 -1.17
C SER A 59 -17.10 -3.82 -0.11
N GLU A 60 -16.25 -4.83 0.02
CA GLU A 60 -16.40 -5.91 1.00
C GLU A 60 -15.67 -5.61 2.32
N ASN A 61 -14.46 -5.06 2.23
CA ASN A 61 -13.55 -4.93 3.38
C ASN A 61 -13.29 -3.47 3.81
N GLY A 62 -13.80 -2.49 3.09
CA GLY A 62 -13.55 -1.07 3.36
C GLY A 62 -13.98 -0.64 4.75
N ALA A 63 -15.11 -1.15 5.26
CA ALA A 63 -15.57 -0.85 6.61
C ALA A 63 -14.56 -1.29 7.69
N TRP A 64 -13.91 -2.43 7.50
CA TRP A 64 -12.84 -2.89 8.39
C TRP A 64 -11.59 -1.99 8.32
N TYR A 65 -11.17 -1.61 7.11
CA TYR A 65 -10.05 -0.67 6.92
C TYR A 65 -10.33 0.67 7.60
N LEU A 66 -11.52 1.24 7.41
CA LEU A 66 -11.93 2.49 8.05
C LEU A 66 -11.95 2.38 9.57
N ARG A 67 -12.38 1.25 10.11
CA ARG A 67 -12.30 0.99 11.55
C ARG A 67 -10.85 0.98 12.04
N MET A 68 -9.95 0.27 11.35
CA MET A 68 -8.53 0.26 11.69
C MET A 68 -7.89 1.65 11.55
N SER A 69 -8.27 2.40 10.54
CA SER A 69 -7.86 3.79 10.36
C SER A 69 -8.28 4.66 11.54
N THR A 70 -9.58 4.66 11.87
CA THR A 70 -10.13 5.45 12.99
C THR A 70 -9.48 5.09 14.33
N LYS A 71 -9.12 3.83 14.52
CA LYS A 71 -8.43 3.33 15.71
C LYS A 71 -6.93 3.64 15.71
N GLY A 72 -6.36 4.12 14.60
CA GLY A 72 -4.91 4.33 14.43
C GLY A 72 -4.10 3.04 14.27
N TRP A 73 -4.75 1.92 13.94
CA TRP A 73 -4.14 0.59 13.83
C TRP A 73 -3.87 0.13 12.40
N ILE A 74 -4.20 0.96 11.42
CA ILE A 74 -4.10 0.59 9.99
C ILE A 74 -2.66 0.41 9.53
N ALA A 75 -1.70 1.10 10.14
CA ALA A 75 -0.29 1.07 9.81
C ALA A 75 0.57 0.65 11.02
N PRO A 76 0.51 -0.63 11.44
CA PRO A 76 1.18 -1.09 12.65
C PRO A 76 2.71 -0.96 12.60
N ASN A 77 3.30 -1.07 11.40
CA ASN A 77 4.74 -1.00 11.18
C ASN A 77 5.27 0.40 10.82
N TRP A 78 4.38 1.41 10.65
CA TRP A 78 4.87 2.76 10.37
C TRP A 78 5.36 3.41 11.68
N PRO A 79 6.43 4.24 11.60
CA PRO A 79 6.84 5.06 12.73
C PRO A 79 5.71 5.96 13.22
N ALA A 80 5.66 6.20 14.54
CA ALA A 80 4.63 7.03 15.17
C ALA A 80 4.65 8.48 14.63
N GLU A 81 5.84 9.00 14.29
CA GLU A 81 6.00 10.32 13.68
C GLU A 81 5.28 10.50 12.35
N PHE A 82 4.99 9.40 11.64
CA PHE A 82 4.21 9.37 10.40
C PHE A 82 2.77 8.86 10.60
N GLY A 83 2.31 8.77 11.85
CA GLY A 83 0.95 8.36 12.19
C GLY A 83 0.71 6.86 12.28
N GLY A 84 1.77 6.04 12.26
CA GLY A 84 1.68 4.60 12.51
C GLY A 84 1.67 4.26 14.00
N MET A 85 1.51 2.96 14.31
CA MET A 85 1.53 2.49 15.70
C MET A 85 2.96 2.50 16.30
N GLY A 86 4.02 2.57 15.51
CA GLY A 86 5.40 2.55 15.98
C GLY A 86 5.77 1.27 16.72
N LEU A 87 5.17 0.13 16.35
CA LEU A 87 5.39 -1.12 17.05
C LEU A 87 6.84 -1.60 16.93
N ALA A 88 7.43 -1.97 18.06
CA ALA A 88 8.68 -2.72 18.10
C ALA A 88 8.51 -4.08 17.39
N PRO A 89 9.58 -4.69 16.86
CA PRO A 89 9.47 -5.93 16.07
C PRO A 89 8.67 -7.04 16.74
N THR A 90 8.84 -7.25 18.05
CA THR A 90 8.09 -8.26 18.80
C THR A 90 6.59 -7.96 18.83
N LYS A 91 6.21 -6.71 19.09
CA LYS A 91 4.81 -6.28 19.10
C LYS A 91 4.18 -6.36 17.71
N LEU A 92 4.92 -6.00 16.68
CA LEU A 92 4.47 -6.16 15.29
C LEU A 92 4.22 -7.63 14.96
N LEU A 93 5.11 -8.53 15.39
CA LEU A 93 4.93 -9.97 15.18
C LEU A 93 3.65 -10.45 15.87
N ILE A 94 3.42 -10.08 17.13
CA ILE A 94 2.19 -10.42 17.88
C ILE A 94 0.94 -9.90 17.15
N PHE A 95 0.97 -8.66 16.66
CA PHE A 95 -0.14 -8.09 15.90
C PHE A 95 -0.48 -8.91 14.65
N LEU A 96 0.54 -9.28 13.88
CA LEU A 96 0.39 -10.09 12.67
C LEU A 96 -0.08 -11.52 12.99
N GLU A 97 0.45 -12.15 14.05
CA GLU A 97 0.02 -13.47 14.52
C GLU A 97 -1.47 -13.50 14.89
N GLU A 98 -1.94 -12.49 15.63
CA GLU A 98 -3.36 -12.43 16.01
C GLU A 98 -4.25 -12.13 14.80
N GLN A 99 -3.80 -11.31 13.88
CA GLN A 99 -4.49 -11.05 12.62
C GLN A 99 -4.67 -12.33 11.80
N GLU A 100 -3.59 -13.11 11.65
CA GLU A 100 -3.61 -14.37 10.93
C GLU A 100 -4.39 -15.47 11.66
N ARG A 101 -4.24 -15.56 12.99
CA ARG A 101 -5.02 -16.50 13.83
C ARG A 101 -6.51 -16.31 13.67
N TRP A 102 -6.98 -15.05 13.61
CA TRP A 102 -8.39 -14.75 13.43
C TRP A 102 -8.85 -14.89 11.97
N GLY A 103 -7.94 -15.10 11.04
CA GLY A 103 -8.24 -15.24 9.61
C GLY A 103 -8.54 -13.91 8.92
N ILE A 104 -8.03 -12.81 9.47
CA ILE A 104 -8.10 -11.50 8.82
C ILE A 104 -7.10 -11.49 7.68
N MET A 105 -7.56 -11.19 6.47
CA MET A 105 -6.66 -10.95 5.35
C MET A 105 -5.76 -9.77 5.68
N ARG A 106 -4.44 -9.94 5.51
CA ARG A 106 -3.50 -8.82 5.66
C ARG A 106 -3.92 -7.66 4.78
N PHE A 107 -3.76 -6.45 5.30
CA PHE A 107 -3.97 -5.25 4.52
C PHE A 107 -3.20 -5.34 3.22
N GLN A 108 -3.91 -5.35 2.11
CA GLN A 108 -3.31 -5.41 0.77
C GLN A 108 -3.38 -4.06 0.07
N ASP A 109 -3.60 -3.00 0.83
CA ASP A 109 -3.45 -1.66 0.34
C ASP A 109 -1.98 -1.35 0.09
N HIS A 110 -1.64 -1.17 -1.16
CA HIS A 110 -0.30 -0.78 -1.58
C HIS A 110 0.10 0.61 -1.03
N GLY A 111 -0.84 1.38 -0.51
CA GLY A 111 -0.60 2.62 0.22
C GLY A 111 0.19 2.36 1.50
N ILE A 112 -0.35 1.52 2.37
CA ILE A 112 0.25 1.19 3.67
C ILE A 112 1.53 0.37 3.52
N LEU A 113 1.51 -0.64 2.64
CA LEU A 113 2.59 -1.63 2.56
C LEU A 113 3.76 -1.20 1.67
N MET A 114 3.51 -0.34 0.68
CA MET A 114 4.47 -0.05 -0.38
C MET A 114 4.78 1.44 -0.54
N VAL A 115 3.82 2.23 -1.05
CA VAL A 115 4.11 3.63 -1.40
C VAL A 115 4.31 4.51 -0.16
N GLY A 116 3.63 4.26 0.95
CA GLY A 116 3.85 4.98 2.20
C GLY A 116 5.30 4.88 2.68
N PRO A 117 5.86 3.67 2.88
CA PRO A 117 7.28 3.48 3.19
C PRO A 117 8.23 4.11 2.16
N VAL A 118 7.88 4.07 0.88
CA VAL A 118 8.65 4.75 -0.18
C VAL A 118 8.63 6.27 0.00
N LEU A 119 7.46 6.86 0.26
CA LEU A 119 7.32 8.30 0.50
C LEU A 119 8.07 8.76 1.75
N MET A 120 8.06 7.98 2.83
CA MET A 120 8.84 8.27 4.02
C MET A 120 10.33 8.34 3.71
N LYS A 121 10.83 7.46 2.86
CA LYS A 121 12.26 7.33 2.53
C LYS A 121 12.72 8.26 1.41
N PHE A 122 11.96 8.42 0.35
CA PHE A 122 12.35 9.10 -0.88
C PHE A 122 11.50 10.33 -1.23
N GLY A 123 10.34 10.47 -0.60
CA GLY A 123 9.43 11.59 -0.85
C GLY A 123 9.95 12.91 -0.30
N THR A 124 9.55 13.99 -0.93
CA THR A 124 9.74 15.33 -0.40
C THR A 124 8.85 15.56 0.83
N GLU A 125 9.15 16.58 1.61
CA GLU A 125 8.30 16.97 2.75
C GLU A 125 6.86 17.28 2.30
N ALA A 126 6.70 17.98 1.16
CA ALA A 126 5.40 18.28 0.58
C ALA A 126 4.62 17.00 0.21
N GLN A 127 5.29 16.02 -0.40
CA GLN A 127 4.69 14.73 -0.73
C GLN A 127 4.27 13.97 0.53
N ARG A 128 5.13 13.89 1.54
CA ARG A 128 4.78 13.23 2.81
C ARG A 128 3.56 13.86 3.46
N ARG A 129 3.52 15.19 3.54
CA ARG A 129 2.36 15.93 4.10
C ARG A 129 1.08 15.74 3.31
N SER A 130 1.18 15.65 1.99
CA SER A 130 0.00 15.51 1.12
C SER A 130 -0.57 14.09 1.13
N TYR A 131 0.30 13.07 1.08
CA TYR A 131 -0.13 11.69 0.80
C TYR A 131 -0.26 10.82 2.04
N LEU A 132 0.67 10.89 3.02
CA LEU A 132 0.65 9.96 4.15
C LEU A 132 -0.64 10.04 4.98
N PRO A 133 -1.19 11.23 5.32
CA PRO A 133 -2.45 11.30 6.06
C PRO A 133 -3.62 10.67 5.30
N LYS A 134 -3.65 10.83 3.99
CA LYS A 134 -4.72 10.32 3.13
C LYS A 134 -4.64 8.81 2.90
N ILE A 135 -3.44 8.25 2.96
CA ILE A 135 -3.23 6.79 3.01
C ILE A 135 -3.79 6.25 4.33
N LEU A 136 -3.44 6.87 5.46
CA LEU A 136 -3.90 6.45 6.78
C LEU A 136 -5.41 6.58 6.97
N SER A 137 -6.03 7.61 6.39
CA SER A 137 -7.49 7.82 6.43
C SER A 137 -8.27 6.95 5.45
N CYS A 138 -7.59 6.18 4.59
CA CYS A 138 -8.18 5.44 3.47
C CYS A 138 -8.86 6.35 2.41
N GLU A 139 -8.58 7.65 2.40
CA GLU A 139 -9.02 8.54 1.32
C GLU A 139 -8.29 8.19 0.01
N HIS A 140 -7.01 7.79 0.12
CA HIS A 140 -6.21 7.32 -1.01
C HIS A 140 -5.97 5.82 -0.92
N ILE A 141 -6.58 5.07 -1.82
CA ILE A 141 -6.34 3.65 -2.05
C ILE A 141 -5.39 3.50 -3.24
N TRP A 142 -4.32 2.73 -3.07
CA TRP A 142 -3.23 2.68 -4.04
C TRP A 142 -3.15 1.36 -4.78
N CYS A 143 -2.76 1.41 -6.04
CA CYS A 143 -2.35 0.24 -6.82
C CYS A 143 -0.96 0.44 -7.42
N GLN A 144 -0.36 -0.67 -7.87
CA GLN A 144 1.00 -0.74 -8.38
C GLN A 144 1.02 -0.88 -9.91
N GLY A 145 1.60 0.10 -10.61
CA GLY A 145 1.78 0.09 -12.06
C GLY A 145 3.21 -0.29 -12.45
N TYR A 146 3.60 -1.57 -12.29
CA TYR A 146 4.94 -2.04 -12.62
C TYR A 146 4.96 -2.84 -13.91
N SER A 147 4.43 -4.06 -13.88
CA SER A 147 4.49 -5.02 -15.00
C SER A 147 3.77 -4.51 -16.25
N GLU A 148 4.30 -4.89 -17.39
CA GLU A 148 3.71 -4.65 -18.73
C GLU A 148 3.57 -5.98 -19.45
N PRO A 149 2.75 -6.10 -20.52
CA PRO A 149 2.58 -7.34 -21.26
C PRO A 149 3.89 -8.02 -21.67
N ASN A 150 4.94 -7.22 -21.95
CA ASN A 150 6.25 -7.70 -22.37
C ASN A 150 7.38 -7.40 -21.34
N ALA A 151 7.05 -6.96 -20.13
CA ALA A 151 8.02 -6.61 -19.09
C ALA A 151 7.50 -7.01 -17.70
N GLY A 152 7.72 -8.28 -17.35
CA GLY A 152 7.44 -8.85 -16.03
C GLY A 152 8.74 -9.14 -15.31
N SER A 153 9.32 -10.34 -15.50
CA SER A 153 10.61 -10.70 -14.90
C SER A 153 11.75 -9.78 -15.32
N ASP A 154 11.79 -9.36 -16.58
CA ASP A 154 12.68 -8.27 -17.05
C ASP A 154 11.94 -6.91 -16.96
N LEU A 155 11.56 -6.53 -15.75
CA LEU A 155 10.83 -5.28 -15.48
C LEU A 155 11.56 -4.05 -16.03
N ALA A 156 12.89 -4.06 -16.03
CA ALA A 156 13.68 -2.94 -16.54
C ALA A 156 13.50 -2.69 -18.05
N SER A 157 12.89 -3.63 -18.79
CA SER A 157 12.54 -3.47 -20.19
C SER A 157 11.20 -2.76 -20.43
N LEU A 158 10.58 -2.23 -19.39
CA LEU A 158 9.31 -1.50 -19.47
C LEU A 158 9.34 -0.38 -20.52
N ARG A 159 8.20 -0.16 -21.20
CA ARG A 159 8.03 0.76 -22.31
C ARG A 159 7.03 1.88 -22.07
N THR A 160 6.25 1.84 -20.98
CA THR A 160 5.41 2.99 -20.58
C THR A 160 6.30 4.22 -20.52
N ARG A 161 5.98 5.25 -21.29
CA ARG A 161 6.78 6.49 -21.40
C ARG A 161 6.17 7.57 -20.53
N ALA A 162 7.02 8.43 -19.97
CA ALA A 162 6.63 9.66 -19.32
C ALA A 162 7.49 10.80 -19.89
N MET A 163 6.88 11.69 -20.65
CA MET A 163 7.55 12.83 -21.26
C MET A 163 7.23 14.08 -20.45
N GLN A 164 8.26 14.85 -20.11
CA GLN A 164 8.05 16.12 -19.42
C GLN A 164 7.44 17.16 -20.37
N ASP A 165 6.37 17.80 -19.93
CA ASP A 165 5.68 18.89 -20.62
C ASP A 165 5.40 20.02 -19.62
N GLY A 166 6.30 20.98 -19.58
CA GLY A 166 6.29 22.05 -18.58
C GLY A 166 6.38 21.50 -17.16
N GLU A 167 5.40 21.83 -16.34
CA GLU A 167 5.29 21.40 -14.94
C GLU A 167 4.59 20.04 -14.77
N HIS A 168 4.44 19.26 -15.84
CA HIS A 168 3.77 17.97 -15.84
C HIS A 168 4.61 16.90 -16.51
N PHE A 169 4.31 15.64 -16.20
CA PHE A 169 4.65 14.50 -17.04
C PHE A 169 3.40 14.02 -17.76
N VAL A 170 3.56 13.69 -19.04
CA VAL A 170 2.53 13.05 -19.88
C VAL A 170 2.90 11.58 -20.03
N ILE A 171 2.04 10.70 -19.52
CA ILE A 171 2.31 9.27 -19.41
C ILE A 171 1.47 8.50 -20.41
N THR A 172 2.13 7.65 -21.22
CA THR A 172 1.47 6.79 -22.22
C THR A 172 2.06 5.40 -22.18
N GLY A 173 1.18 4.39 -22.06
CA GLY A 173 1.56 2.98 -22.00
C GLY A 173 0.45 2.09 -21.45
N GLN A 174 0.84 0.87 -21.09
CA GLN A 174 -0.06 -0.13 -20.52
C GLN A 174 0.62 -0.85 -19.38
N LYS A 175 -0.11 -1.04 -18.29
CA LYS A 175 0.27 -1.88 -17.17
C LYS A 175 -0.65 -3.10 -17.09
N ILE A 176 -0.14 -4.21 -16.59
CA ILE A 176 -0.89 -5.47 -16.47
C ILE A 176 -0.59 -6.10 -15.10
N TRP A 177 -1.47 -6.99 -14.68
CA TRP A 177 -1.42 -7.66 -13.37
C TRP A 177 -1.50 -6.69 -12.21
N THR A 178 -2.10 -5.52 -12.43
CA THR A 178 -2.31 -4.51 -11.41
C THR A 178 -3.41 -4.97 -10.45
N THR A 179 -3.02 -5.33 -9.24
CA THR A 179 -3.95 -5.85 -8.23
C THR A 179 -4.95 -4.79 -7.81
N LEU A 180 -6.26 -5.13 -7.91
CA LEU A 180 -7.40 -4.32 -7.47
C LEU A 180 -7.36 -2.86 -7.97
N ALA A 181 -6.83 -2.61 -9.17
CA ALA A 181 -6.79 -1.27 -9.75
C ALA A 181 -8.18 -0.64 -9.90
N GLN A 182 -9.21 -1.45 -10.04
CA GLN A 182 -10.60 -1.00 -10.12
C GLN A 182 -11.15 -0.42 -8.80
N ASP A 183 -10.48 -0.64 -7.69
CA ASP A 183 -10.80 -0.06 -6.38
C ASP A 183 -9.86 1.09 -5.99
N ALA A 184 -8.77 1.28 -6.75
CA ALA A 184 -7.74 2.25 -6.43
C ALA A 184 -8.15 3.68 -6.85
N THR A 185 -7.81 4.64 -6.02
CA THR A 185 -7.91 6.08 -6.32
C THR A 185 -6.60 6.63 -6.89
N HIS A 186 -5.48 5.99 -6.55
CA HIS A 186 -4.13 6.42 -6.95
C HIS A 186 -3.29 5.22 -7.40
N MET A 187 -2.32 5.49 -8.26
CA MET A 187 -1.32 4.51 -8.70
C MET A 187 0.08 5.10 -8.53
N PHE A 188 1.01 4.28 -8.08
CA PHE A 188 2.42 4.56 -8.30
C PHE A 188 2.91 3.73 -9.50
N VAL A 189 3.61 4.40 -10.41
CA VAL A 189 3.95 3.82 -11.71
C VAL A 189 5.44 3.98 -12.01
N LEU A 190 6.03 2.94 -12.58
CA LEU A 190 7.34 3.04 -13.22
C LEU A 190 7.15 3.38 -14.70
N ALA A 191 7.79 4.46 -15.13
CA ALA A 191 7.74 4.90 -16.51
C ALA A 191 9.13 5.30 -17.01
N ARG A 192 9.33 5.15 -18.32
CA ARG A 192 10.56 5.53 -19.00
C ARG A 192 10.57 7.03 -19.28
N THR A 193 11.44 7.73 -18.61
CA THR A 193 11.65 9.18 -18.78
C THR A 193 12.87 9.51 -19.64
N ASN A 194 13.80 8.56 -19.80
CA ASN A 194 14.91 8.67 -20.74
C ASN A 194 15.03 7.38 -21.57
N PRO A 195 14.60 7.36 -22.84
CA PRO A 195 14.65 6.17 -23.69
C PRO A 195 16.08 5.81 -24.14
N ASP A 196 17.02 6.75 -24.13
CA ASP A 196 18.40 6.56 -24.63
C ASP A 196 19.33 6.02 -23.54
N ALA A 197 18.90 6.00 -22.29
CA ALA A 197 19.67 5.49 -21.17
C ALA A 197 19.66 3.96 -21.12
N LYS A 198 20.59 3.36 -20.38
CA LYS A 198 20.57 1.93 -20.05
C LYS A 198 19.24 1.58 -19.36
N LYS A 199 18.81 0.31 -19.51
CA LYS A 199 17.50 -0.17 -19.06
C LYS A 199 17.09 0.37 -17.68
N GLN A 200 17.95 0.31 -16.67
CA GLN A 200 17.65 0.72 -15.30
C GLN A 200 17.80 2.22 -15.02
N GLU A 201 18.52 2.94 -15.87
CA GLU A 201 18.92 4.33 -15.62
C GLU A 201 17.96 5.37 -16.22
N GLY A 202 17.01 4.97 -17.03
CA GLY A 202 16.06 5.88 -17.68
C GLY A 202 14.62 5.74 -17.15
N ILE A 203 14.44 5.19 -15.95
CA ILE A 203 13.15 4.93 -15.34
C ILE A 203 12.93 5.90 -14.18
N SER A 204 11.72 6.47 -14.09
CA SER A 204 11.27 7.29 -12.97
C SER A 204 10.09 6.67 -12.26
N PHE A 205 9.92 7.03 -10.99
CA PHE A 205 8.80 6.61 -10.14
C PHE A 205 7.84 7.79 -9.99
N LEU A 206 6.62 7.65 -10.51
CA LEU A 206 5.63 8.71 -10.58
C LEU A 206 4.35 8.30 -9.83
N LEU A 207 3.66 9.29 -9.27
CA LEU A 207 2.35 9.13 -8.66
C LEU A 207 1.29 9.70 -9.60
N ILE A 208 0.19 8.97 -9.80
CA ILE A 208 -0.93 9.41 -10.64
C ILE A 208 -2.26 9.22 -9.91
N ASP A 209 -3.21 10.12 -10.20
CA ASP A 209 -4.60 9.98 -9.80
C ASP A 209 -5.32 9.11 -10.84
N MET A 210 -5.98 8.04 -10.39
CA MET A 210 -6.71 7.11 -11.26
C MET A 210 -7.96 7.72 -11.91
N ALA A 211 -8.45 8.86 -11.40
CA ALA A 211 -9.53 9.63 -12.01
C ALA A 211 -9.04 10.57 -13.14
N SER A 212 -7.73 10.64 -13.38
CA SER A 212 -7.17 11.49 -14.45
C SER A 212 -7.70 11.07 -15.83
N PRO A 213 -8.00 12.03 -16.72
CA PRO A 213 -8.33 11.72 -18.11
C PRO A 213 -7.24 10.87 -18.76
N GLY A 214 -7.66 9.87 -19.54
CA GLY A 214 -6.75 8.93 -20.22
C GLY A 214 -6.44 7.66 -19.42
N VAL A 215 -6.88 7.53 -18.19
CA VAL A 215 -6.79 6.27 -17.43
C VAL A 215 -7.98 5.38 -17.78
N THR A 216 -7.71 4.14 -18.18
CA THR A 216 -8.73 3.11 -18.38
C THR A 216 -8.33 1.83 -17.66
N VAL A 217 -9.19 1.31 -16.80
CA VAL A 217 -8.99 0.06 -16.05
C VAL A 217 -9.87 -1.03 -16.62
N ARG A 218 -9.28 -2.20 -16.92
CA ARG A 218 -10.00 -3.41 -17.36
C ARG A 218 -9.66 -4.57 -16.42
N PRO A 219 -10.63 -5.08 -15.67
CA PRO A 219 -10.43 -6.30 -14.88
C PRO A 219 -10.09 -7.51 -15.78
N ILE A 220 -9.18 -8.34 -15.28
CA ILE A 220 -8.83 -9.63 -15.88
C ILE A 220 -9.54 -10.71 -15.07
N ARG A 221 -10.41 -11.46 -15.75
CA ARG A 221 -11.08 -12.59 -15.13
C ARG A 221 -10.18 -13.82 -15.16
N ASP A 222 -9.87 -14.37 -14.01
CA ASP A 222 -9.06 -15.58 -13.87
C ASP A 222 -9.89 -16.87 -14.08
N ILE A 223 -9.21 -18.02 -14.03
CA ILE A 223 -9.84 -19.34 -14.22
C ILE A 223 -10.86 -19.68 -13.10
N ALA A 224 -10.71 -19.07 -11.91
CA ALA A 224 -11.65 -19.23 -10.80
C ALA A 224 -12.85 -18.28 -10.90
N GLY A 225 -12.85 -17.39 -11.90
CA GLY A 225 -13.91 -16.41 -12.13
C GLY A 225 -13.72 -15.12 -11.33
N HIS A 226 -12.57 -14.93 -10.66
CA HIS A 226 -12.28 -13.72 -9.90
C HIS A 226 -11.67 -12.64 -10.80
N GLU A 227 -11.83 -11.38 -10.38
CA GLU A 227 -11.32 -10.20 -11.09
C GLU A 227 -10.35 -9.44 -10.15
N GLU A 228 -9.32 -10.14 -9.71
CA GLU A 228 -8.32 -9.60 -8.77
C GLU A 228 -7.31 -8.69 -9.46
N PHE A 229 -6.95 -9.02 -10.69
CA PHE A 229 -5.95 -8.29 -11.47
C PHE A 229 -6.59 -7.46 -12.58
N CYS A 230 -5.89 -6.40 -13.00
CA CYS A 230 -6.35 -5.51 -14.07
C CYS A 230 -5.25 -5.24 -15.08
N GLU A 231 -5.67 -4.92 -16.29
CA GLU A 231 -4.94 -4.08 -17.22
C GLU A 231 -5.26 -2.63 -16.93
N VAL A 232 -4.25 -1.77 -17.01
CA VAL A 232 -4.43 -0.32 -16.88
C VAL A 232 -3.78 0.36 -18.08
N PHE A 233 -4.60 1.03 -18.88
CA PHE A 233 -4.16 1.80 -20.01
C PHE A 233 -3.99 3.26 -19.61
N LEU A 234 -2.88 3.86 -20.03
CA LEU A 234 -2.52 5.24 -19.80
C LEU A 234 -2.38 5.91 -21.16
N ASP A 235 -3.31 6.78 -21.52
CA ASP A 235 -3.33 7.48 -22.81
C ASP A 235 -3.20 8.99 -22.59
N GLY A 236 -1.96 9.46 -22.61
CA GLY A 236 -1.66 10.87 -22.39
C GLY A 236 -2.00 11.37 -20.98
N VAL A 237 -1.93 10.50 -19.97
CA VAL A 237 -2.25 10.84 -18.58
C VAL A 237 -1.28 11.89 -18.04
N ARG A 238 -1.82 13.01 -17.58
CA ARG A 238 -1.03 14.12 -17.03
C ARG A 238 -0.92 14.02 -15.52
N THR A 239 0.30 14.13 -15.02
CA THR A 239 0.56 14.23 -13.56
C THR A 239 1.54 15.38 -13.31
N PRO A 240 1.39 16.16 -12.22
CA PRO A 240 2.33 17.23 -11.88
C PRO A 240 3.76 16.71 -11.74
N ALA A 241 4.75 17.48 -12.13
CA ALA A 241 6.17 17.15 -11.97
C ALA A 241 6.53 16.94 -10.48
N SER A 242 5.81 17.60 -9.57
CA SER A 242 5.92 17.39 -8.11
C SER A 242 5.51 15.99 -7.64
N ASN A 243 4.89 15.17 -8.49
CA ASN A 243 4.55 13.77 -8.23
C ASN A 243 5.69 12.79 -8.60
N LEU A 244 6.85 13.29 -9.03
CA LEU A 244 8.07 12.50 -9.13
C LEU A 244 8.59 12.17 -7.72
N VAL A 245 8.75 10.89 -7.42
CA VAL A 245 9.31 10.43 -6.14
C VAL A 245 10.78 10.08 -6.32
N GLY A 246 11.63 10.68 -5.50
CA GLY A 246 13.08 10.62 -5.65
C GLY A 246 13.57 11.48 -6.83
N GLU A 247 14.64 11.04 -7.48
CA GLU A 247 15.27 11.77 -8.58
C GLU A 247 14.79 11.29 -9.96
N LEU A 248 14.76 12.20 -10.93
CA LEU A 248 14.46 11.89 -12.33
C LEU A 248 15.44 10.82 -12.85
N ASN A 249 14.94 9.82 -13.55
CA ASN A 249 15.69 8.69 -14.09
C ASN A 249 16.32 7.75 -13.04
N ARG A 250 15.98 7.91 -11.76
CA ARG A 250 16.46 7.07 -10.64
C ARG A 250 15.36 6.21 -10.00
N GLY A 251 14.21 6.11 -10.64
CA GLY A 251 13.06 5.33 -10.14
C GLY A 251 13.35 3.85 -9.91
N TRP A 252 14.36 3.28 -10.59
CA TRP A 252 14.79 1.90 -10.36
C TRP A 252 15.31 1.66 -8.93
N THR A 253 16.00 2.64 -8.36
CA THR A 253 16.47 2.59 -6.97
C THR A 253 15.29 2.61 -5.99
N VAL A 254 14.28 3.45 -6.27
CA VAL A 254 13.03 3.51 -5.51
C VAL A 254 12.28 2.18 -5.59
N ALA A 255 12.13 1.63 -6.80
CA ALA A 255 11.49 0.33 -7.02
C ALA A 255 12.15 -0.82 -6.26
N LYS A 256 13.49 -0.91 -6.29
CA LYS A 256 14.22 -1.93 -5.53
C LYS A 256 13.99 -1.83 -4.03
N SER A 257 13.92 -0.62 -3.49
CA SER A 257 13.62 -0.40 -2.06
C SER A 257 12.21 -0.86 -1.72
N LEU A 258 11.22 -0.55 -2.57
CA LEU A 258 9.84 -1.00 -2.41
C LEU A 258 9.72 -2.51 -2.37
N LEU A 259 10.35 -3.23 -3.30
CA LEU A 259 10.34 -4.69 -3.34
C LEU A 259 10.94 -5.33 -2.09
N GLY A 260 11.84 -4.62 -1.38
CA GLY A 260 12.35 -5.03 -0.08
C GLY A 260 11.27 -5.07 1.00
N PHE A 261 10.36 -4.10 1.00
CA PHE A 261 9.21 -4.07 1.93
C PHE A 261 8.17 -5.15 1.58
N GLU A 262 7.91 -5.37 0.29
CA GLU A 262 6.95 -6.36 -0.19
C GLU A 262 7.28 -7.79 0.26
N ARG A 263 8.54 -8.19 0.24
CA ARG A 263 8.99 -9.55 0.61
C ARG A 263 8.56 -9.98 2.01
N ILE A 264 8.48 -9.06 2.95
CA ILE A 264 8.06 -9.35 4.33
C ILE A 264 6.58 -9.76 4.38
N HIS A 265 5.77 -9.28 3.43
CA HIS A 265 4.32 -9.48 3.42
C HIS A 265 3.86 -10.71 2.64
N VAL A 266 4.66 -11.20 1.68
CA VAL A 266 4.28 -12.34 0.83
C VAL A 266 4.46 -13.69 1.53
N GLY A 267 5.28 -13.76 2.57
CA GLY A 267 5.78 -15.01 3.16
C GLY A 267 4.99 -15.57 4.36
N SER A 268 3.67 -15.30 4.51
CA SER A 268 2.92 -15.87 5.64
C SER A 268 2.70 -17.38 5.51
N PRO A 269 3.11 -18.21 6.50
CA PRO A 269 2.83 -19.65 6.51
C PRO A 269 1.41 -19.98 6.98
N LYS A 270 0.66 -19.04 7.56
CA LYS A 270 -0.60 -19.32 8.27
C LYS A 270 -1.75 -19.69 7.34
N LEU A 271 -1.84 -19.09 6.17
CA LEU A 271 -2.88 -19.46 5.20
C LEU A 271 -2.72 -20.90 4.70
N PRO A 272 -1.51 -21.35 4.29
CA PRO A 272 -1.26 -22.76 4.00
C PRO A 272 -1.50 -23.69 5.21
N GLU A 273 -1.11 -23.27 6.42
CA GLU A 273 -1.35 -24.03 7.65
C GLU A 273 -2.84 -24.25 7.90
N TYR A 274 -3.67 -23.21 7.75
CA TYR A 274 -5.11 -23.32 7.84
C TYR A 274 -5.69 -24.28 6.79
N GLY A 275 -5.25 -24.17 5.55
CA GLY A 275 -5.64 -25.09 4.47
C GLY A 275 -5.32 -26.56 4.80
N LEU A 276 -4.14 -26.82 5.37
CA LEU A 276 -3.76 -28.16 5.84
C LEU A 276 -4.65 -28.67 6.98
N GLN A 277 -5.01 -27.79 7.92
CA GLN A 277 -5.92 -28.15 9.03
C GLN A 277 -7.31 -28.53 8.51
N VAL A 278 -7.85 -27.77 7.55
CA VAL A 278 -9.14 -28.08 6.90
C VAL A 278 -9.07 -29.40 6.15
N LEU A 279 -8.03 -29.64 5.37
CA LEU A 279 -7.83 -30.92 4.66
C LEU A 279 -7.70 -32.09 5.62
N ALA A 280 -6.96 -31.93 6.72
CA ALA A 280 -6.82 -32.96 7.75
C ALA A 280 -8.14 -33.25 8.46
N ALA A 281 -9.01 -32.24 8.66
CA ALA A 281 -10.33 -32.45 9.24
C ALA A 281 -11.24 -33.23 8.28
N VAL A 282 -11.24 -32.86 6.99
CA VAL A 282 -12.02 -33.57 5.96
C VAL A 282 -11.55 -35.01 5.79
N ALA A 283 -10.23 -35.27 5.85
CA ALA A 283 -9.70 -36.64 5.73
C ALA A 283 -10.00 -37.55 6.94
N LYS A 284 -10.39 -37.00 8.07
CA LYS A 284 -10.78 -37.74 9.27
C LYS A 284 -12.30 -37.98 9.39
N ALA A 285 -13.07 -37.26 8.60
CA ALA A 285 -14.53 -37.39 8.55
C ALA A 285 -14.99 -38.48 7.58
#